data_8e3057a9fa8b9605dd7916fba893859f
#
_entry.id   8e3057a9fa8b9605dd7916fba893859f
#
_cell.length_a   1.000
_cell.length_b   1.000
_cell.length_c   1.000
_cell.angle_alpha   90.00
_cell.angle_beta   90.00
_cell.angle_gamma   90.00
#
_symmetry.space_group_name_H-M   'P 1'
#
loop_
_entity.id
_entity.type
_entity.pdbx_description
1 polymer ?
#
loop_
_entity_poly.entity_id
_entity_poly.type
_entity_poly.pdbx_seq_one_letter_code
_entity_poly.pdbx_strand_id
1 'polypeptide(L)'
;RGLGDVYKRQDIYWAANDEPGRTGMKEIRHIEGLYYFWDYLLSRFPNLLIDNCASGGRRIDWETIGRSAPLWRSDYYHYDDPDGYQCHTYGLNFFLPLHGTGSLQTDPYSFRSSVSTALIYNWKITDKNASVYEMQRCLKEFHEIRPYYYEDYYPLTGTEDMTRDNIWLAYQMHRPSDDSGIIVAFRRTASKDKKITVRLSGVDPEKYYTVTDMDSRQSKIYQGKELTSQLPLILEKPHSSLLLKYKVTNEKPNKE
;
A
#
# COMPACT_ATOMS: atom_id res chain seq x y z
N ARG A 1 5.37 25.97 -6.81
CA ARG A 1 5.42 25.22 -8.08
C ARG A 1 6.51 24.17 -7.93
N GLY A 2 6.12 22.91 -7.85
CA GLY A 2 7.01 21.81 -7.53
C GLY A 2 7.97 21.46 -8.67
N LEU A 3 9.02 20.75 -8.33
CA LEU A 3 10.05 20.22 -9.25
C LEU A 3 9.47 19.40 -10.42
N GLY A 4 8.23 18.88 -10.32
CA GLY A 4 7.54 18.21 -11.41
C GLY A 4 7.30 19.07 -12.66
N ASP A 5 7.18 20.38 -12.49
CA ASP A 5 7.00 21.32 -13.60
C ASP A 5 8.31 21.54 -14.39
N VAL A 6 9.44 21.46 -13.70
CA VAL A 6 10.78 21.53 -14.29
C VAL A 6 11.06 20.25 -15.10
N TYR A 7 10.64 19.09 -14.62
CA TYR A 7 10.85 17.81 -15.27
C TYR A 7 10.21 17.72 -16.67
N LYS A 8 9.00 18.21 -16.84
CA LYS A 8 8.30 18.23 -18.14
C LYS A 8 8.97 19.09 -19.21
N ARG A 9 9.90 19.99 -18.82
CA ARG A 9 10.65 20.86 -19.75
C ARG A 9 12.08 20.35 -19.99
N GLN A 10 12.53 19.35 -19.29
CA GLN A 10 13.90 18.83 -19.39
C GLN A 10 14.13 18.13 -20.72
N ASP A 11 13.14 17.42 -21.28
CA ASP A 11 13.26 16.72 -22.55
C ASP A 11 13.68 17.68 -23.68
N ILE A 12 13.10 18.88 -23.70
CA ILE A 12 13.44 19.94 -24.68
C ILE A 12 14.87 20.43 -24.46
N TYR A 13 15.29 20.60 -23.21
CA TYR A 13 16.64 21.02 -22.86
C TYR A 13 17.67 19.96 -23.27
N TRP A 14 17.41 18.69 -22.97
CA TRP A 14 18.32 17.60 -23.31
C TRP A 14 18.51 17.49 -24.81
N ALA A 15 17.41 17.45 -25.57
CA ALA A 15 17.43 17.38 -27.03
C ALA A 15 18.19 18.56 -27.69
N ALA A 16 18.08 19.77 -27.13
CA ALA A 16 18.75 20.94 -27.63
C ALA A 16 20.25 21.01 -27.28
N ASN A 17 20.72 20.27 -26.29
CA ASN A 17 22.09 20.34 -25.77
C ASN A 17 22.90 19.06 -26.02
N ASP A 18 22.30 18.01 -26.54
CA ASP A 18 23.04 16.80 -26.93
C ASP A 18 23.90 17.05 -28.17
N GLU A 19 25.04 16.36 -28.23
CA GLU A 19 25.91 16.37 -29.40
C GLU A 19 25.25 15.61 -30.56
N PRO A 20 25.50 15.95 -31.83
CA PRO A 20 24.99 15.18 -32.95
C PRO A 20 25.35 13.70 -32.88
N GLY A 21 24.34 12.83 -33.01
CA GLY A 21 24.51 11.36 -32.88
C GLY A 21 24.68 10.82 -31.49
N ARG A 22 24.52 11.67 -30.45
CA ARG A 22 24.66 11.28 -29.03
C ARG A 22 23.43 11.67 -28.20
N THR A 23 22.26 11.45 -28.73
CA THR A 23 20.99 11.74 -28.05
C THR A 23 20.90 10.99 -26.71
N GLY A 24 20.52 11.70 -25.65
CA GLY A 24 20.35 11.17 -24.29
C GLY A 24 21.60 11.26 -23.40
N MET A 25 22.77 11.64 -23.95
CA MET A 25 24.01 11.70 -23.14
C MET A 25 24.00 12.78 -22.08
N LYS A 26 23.34 13.91 -22.30
CA LYS A 26 23.20 14.96 -21.29
C LYS A 26 22.29 14.52 -20.15
N GLU A 27 21.21 13.81 -20.46
CA GLU A 27 20.30 13.25 -19.46
C GLU A 27 21.01 12.18 -18.60
N ILE A 28 21.75 11.25 -19.22
CA ILE A 28 22.54 10.25 -18.51
C ILE A 28 23.50 10.91 -17.51
N ARG A 29 24.26 11.92 -17.96
CA ARG A 29 25.18 12.67 -17.07
C ARG A 29 24.47 13.38 -15.93
N HIS A 30 23.25 13.88 -16.18
CA HIS A 30 22.43 14.47 -15.12
C HIS A 30 22.02 13.41 -14.09
N ILE A 31 21.58 12.23 -14.53
CA ILE A 31 21.20 11.12 -13.64
C ILE A 31 22.42 10.64 -12.83
N GLU A 32 23.58 10.46 -13.45
CA GLU A 32 24.83 10.12 -12.75
C GLU A 32 25.18 11.17 -11.69
N GLY A 33 25.04 12.46 -12.04
CA GLY A 33 25.27 13.57 -11.10
C GLY A 33 24.27 13.57 -9.94
N LEU A 34 23.01 13.20 -10.19
CA LEU A 34 21.99 13.06 -9.14
C LEU A 34 22.35 11.92 -8.17
N TYR A 35 22.75 10.77 -8.68
CA TYR A 35 23.16 9.65 -7.84
C TYR A 35 24.40 9.99 -7.00
N TYR A 36 25.43 10.59 -7.61
CA TYR A 36 26.60 11.07 -6.89
C TYR A 36 26.23 12.06 -5.77
N PHE A 37 25.32 12.99 -6.05
CA PHE A 37 24.85 13.97 -5.05
C PHE A 37 24.13 13.28 -3.89
N TRP A 38 23.25 12.32 -4.17
CA TRP A 38 22.55 11.59 -3.12
C TRP A 38 23.51 10.70 -2.32
N ASP A 39 24.41 10.00 -2.97
CA ASP A 39 25.42 9.18 -2.29
C ASP A 39 26.33 10.04 -1.38
N TYR A 40 26.71 11.23 -1.84
CA TYR A 40 27.44 12.21 -1.01
C TYR A 40 26.64 12.62 0.22
N LEU A 41 25.36 12.97 0.06
CA LEU A 41 24.49 13.37 1.18
C LEU A 41 24.33 12.22 2.18
N LEU A 42 24.05 11.01 1.72
CA LEU A 42 23.86 9.85 2.58
C LEU A 42 25.14 9.46 3.32
N SER A 43 26.30 9.58 2.67
CA SER A 43 27.60 9.36 3.33
C SER A 43 27.91 10.40 4.40
N ARG A 44 27.53 11.65 4.16
CA ARG A 44 27.77 12.77 5.08
C ARG A 44 26.76 12.80 6.24
N PHE A 45 25.54 12.35 5.99
CA PHE A 45 24.41 12.36 6.92
C PHE A 45 23.76 10.97 6.98
N PRO A 46 24.31 10.00 7.71
CA PRO A 46 23.85 8.60 7.70
C PRO A 46 22.38 8.38 8.11
N ASN A 47 21.79 9.35 8.81
CA ASN A 47 20.38 9.30 9.25
C ASN A 47 19.44 10.10 8.32
N LEU A 48 19.94 10.58 7.18
CA LEU A 48 19.11 11.31 6.22
C LEU A 48 18.20 10.33 5.48
N LEU A 49 16.91 10.61 5.47
CA LEU A 49 15.95 9.97 4.58
C LEU A 49 15.68 10.92 3.40
N ILE A 50 15.90 10.44 2.19
CA ILE A 50 15.55 11.16 0.97
C ILE A 50 14.15 10.70 0.56
N ASP A 51 13.18 11.60 0.57
CA ASP A 51 11.86 11.38 -0.02
C ASP A 51 11.92 11.69 -1.52
N ASN A 52 11.75 10.65 -2.32
CA ASN A 52 11.95 10.73 -3.76
C ASN A 52 10.61 10.82 -4.49
N CYS A 53 10.33 11.99 -5.06
CA CYS A 53 9.19 12.20 -5.90
C CYS A 53 9.57 12.95 -7.18
N ALA A 54 9.23 12.38 -8.33
CA ALA A 54 9.35 13.03 -9.62
C ALA A 54 8.09 12.74 -10.45
N SER A 55 7.15 13.67 -10.49
CA SER A 55 5.84 13.47 -11.16
C SER A 55 5.19 12.14 -10.76
N GLY A 56 5.10 11.88 -9.47
CA GLY A 56 4.72 10.57 -8.92
C GLY A 56 5.85 9.54 -9.05
N GLY A 57 5.53 8.33 -9.45
CA GLY A 57 6.43 7.17 -9.44
C GLY A 57 7.53 7.10 -10.50
N ARG A 58 7.89 8.17 -11.21
CA ARG A 58 8.85 8.13 -12.31
C ARG A 58 10.29 7.79 -11.90
N ARG A 59 10.62 7.89 -10.62
CA ARG A 59 11.91 7.48 -10.04
C ARG A 59 11.77 6.28 -9.12
N ILE A 60 10.85 5.36 -9.41
CA ILE A 60 10.76 4.07 -8.74
C ILE A 60 11.48 3.05 -9.61
N ASP A 61 12.79 3.01 -9.45
CA ASP A 61 13.71 2.06 -10.07
C ASP A 61 14.76 1.62 -9.03
N TRP A 62 15.51 0.55 -9.32
CA TRP A 62 16.45 -0.05 -8.36
C TRP A 62 17.52 0.91 -7.86
N GLU A 63 18.01 1.79 -8.73
CA GLU A 63 19.05 2.76 -8.36
C GLU A 63 18.53 3.84 -7.44
N THR A 64 17.34 4.37 -7.73
CA THR A 64 16.77 5.45 -6.92
C THR A 64 16.19 4.94 -5.60
N ILE A 65 15.53 3.78 -5.57
CA ILE A 65 14.99 3.21 -4.31
C ILE A 65 16.07 2.66 -3.39
N GLY A 66 17.25 2.34 -3.90
CA GLY A 66 18.42 2.00 -3.09
C GLY A 66 18.98 3.19 -2.29
N ARG A 67 18.60 4.44 -2.63
CA ARG A 67 19.07 5.69 -2.03
C ARG A 67 17.97 6.50 -1.36
N SER A 68 16.70 6.17 -1.61
CA SER A 68 15.56 7.01 -1.23
C SER A 68 14.29 6.18 -1.03
N ALA A 69 13.28 6.78 -0.44
CA ALA A 69 11.95 6.20 -0.31
C ALA A 69 10.92 7.05 -1.06
N PRO A 70 10.08 6.48 -1.92
CA PRO A 70 9.02 7.22 -2.61
C PRO A 70 7.79 7.34 -1.71
N LEU A 71 7.79 8.27 -0.76
CA LEU A 71 6.65 8.52 0.12
C LEU A 71 5.45 9.12 -0.63
N TRP A 72 5.67 9.52 -1.89
CA TRP A 72 4.65 9.89 -2.87
C TRP A 72 4.84 9.05 -4.13
N ARG A 73 4.25 7.86 -4.15
CA ARG A 73 4.48 6.83 -5.19
C ARG A 73 3.83 7.13 -6.54
N SER A 74 2.85 8.04 -6.58
CA SER A 74 2.11 8.36 -7.80
C SER A 74 1.28 9.64 -7.64
N ASP A 75 1.14 10.44 -8.71
CA ASP A 75 0.17 11.53 -8.79
C ASP A 75 -1.26 11.04 -9.06
N TYR A 76 -1.47 9.75 -9.08
CA TYR A 76 -2.75 9.11 -9.40
C TYR A 76 -3.88 9.47 -8.43
N TYR A 77 -3.55 9.89 -7.22
CA TYR A 77 -4.52 10.32 -6.21
C TYR A 77 -5.45 11.45 -6.70
N HIS A 78 -5.03 12.21 -7.72
CA HIS A 78 -5.86 13.26 -8.31
C HIS A 78 -7.11 12.74 -9.02
N TYR A 79 -7.17 11.45 -9.33
CA TYR A 79 -8.24 10.83 -10.11
C TYR A 79 -9.33 10.20 -9.26
N ASP A 80 -9.18 10.17 -7.92
CA ASP A 80 -10.13 9.52 -7.00
C ASP A 80 -10.51 8.10 -7.45
N ASP A 81 -9.50 7.30 -7.77
CA ASP A 81 -9.64 5.92 -8.20
C ASP A 81 -9.06 4.96 -7.15
N PRO A 82 -9.90 4.49 -6.21
CA PRO A 82 -9.47 3.55 -5.18
C PRO A 82 -8.90 2.25 -5.74
N ASP A 83 -9.43 1.74 -6.84
CA ASP A 83 -8.98 0.49 -7.45
C ASP A 83 -7.55 0.60 -7.99
N GLY A 84 -7.18 1.76 -8.56
CA GLY A 84 -5.81 2.05 -8.94
C GLY A 84 -4.86 2.12 -7.74
N TYR A 85 -5.28 2.68 -6.61
CA TYR A 85 -4.48 2.68 -5.37
C TYR A 85 -4.27 1.27 -4.83
N GLN A 86 -5.28 0.41 -4.90
CA GLN A 86 -5.16 -1.00 -4.53
C GLN A 86 -4.09 -1.69 -5.38
N CYS A 87 -4.08 -1.45 -6.70
CA CYS A 87 -3.07 -1.99 -7.61
C CYS A 87 -1.66 -1.54 -7.23
N HIS A 88 -1.48 -0.26 -6.91
CA HIS A 88 -0.18 0.26 -6.48
C HIS A 88 0.29 -0.39 -5.18
N THR A 89 -0.57 -0.48 -4.15
CA THR A 89 -0.22 -1.12 -2.89
C THR A 89 0.12 -2.59 -3.10
N TYR A 90 -0.73 -3.31 -3.83
CA TYR A 90 -0.56 -4.73 -4.10
C TYR A 90 0.73 -5.03 -4.87
N GLY A 91 1.01 -4.26 -5.93
CA GLY A 91 2.17 -4.50 -6.79
C GLY A 91 3.49 -4.05 -6.16
N LEU A 92 3.53 -2.88 -5.53
CA LEU A 92 4.78 -2.34 -4.98
C LEU A 92 5.26 -3.12 -3.75
N ASN A 93 4.37 -3.64 -2.92
CA ASN A 93 4.75 -4.40 -1.73
C ASN A 93 5.54 -5.69 -2.03
N PHE A 94 5.59 -6.15 -3.27
CA PHE A 94 6.48 -7.27 -3.63
C PHE A 94 7.97 -6.93 -3.50
N PHE A 95 8.35 -5.67 -3.60
CA PHE A 95 9.77 -5.27 -3.64
C PHE A 95 10.06 -3.91 -2.99
N LEU A 96 9.06 -3.13 -2.64
CA LEU A 96 9.21 -1.78 -2.11
C LEU A 96 8.31 -1.58 -0.88
N PRO A 97 8.81 -1.87 0.33
CA PRO A 97 8.00 -1.75 1.54
C PRO A 97 7.74 -0.29 1.94
N LEU A 98 8.66 0.64 1.64
CA LEU A 98 8.53 2.06 1.99
C LEU A 98 7.99 2.85 0.81
N HIS A 99 6.69 3.04 0.77
CA HIS A 99 6.03 3.90 -0.20
C HIS A 99 4.77 4.54 0.39
N GLY A 100 4.24 5.56 -0.28
CA GLY A 100 3.07 6.27 0.22
C GLY A 100 2.24 6.93 -0.87
N THR A 101 1.08 7.42 -0.47
CA THR A 101 0.16 8.20 -1.31
C THR A 101 -0.73 9.10 -0.44
N GLY A 102 -1.64 9.84 -1.07
CA GLY A 102 -2.66 10.63 -0.39
C GLY A 102 -3.98 9.88 -0.23
N SER A 103 -4.70 10.14 0.86
CA SER A 103 -6.10 9.77 1.04
C SER A 103 -7.00 10.98 0.86
N LEU A 104 -7.98 10.89 -0.05
CA LEU A 104 -8.95 11.95 -0.33
C LEU A 104 -10.27 11.73 0.40
N GLN A 105 -10.65 10.48 0.64
CA GLN A 105 -11.94 10.07 1.18
C GLN A 105 -11.77 9.37 2.52
N THR A 106 -12.83 9.37 3.32
CA THR A 106 -12.85 8.74 4.65
C THR A 106 -13.71 7.48 4.71
N ASP A 107 -14.43 7.13 3.63
CA ASP A 107 -15.11 5.84 3.58
C ASP A 107 -14.12 4.67 3.63
N PRO A 108 -14.50 3.52 4.20
CA PRO A 108 -13.56 2.41 4.43
C PRO A 108 -12.92 1.87 3.14
N TYR A 109 -13.66 1.87 2.02
CA TYR A 109 -13.14 1.34 0.76
C TYR A 109 -12.02 2.22 0.21
N SER A 110 -12.30 3.51 0.01
CA SER A 110 -11.34 4.48 -0.53
C SER A 110 -10.17 4.71 0.42
N PHE A 111 -10.44 4.82 1.72
CA PHE A 111 -9.39 5.00 2.72
C PHE A 111 -8.40 3.83 2.75
N ARG A 112 -8.89 2.60 2.90
CA ARG A 112 -8.04 1.39 2.95
C ARG A 112 -7.29 1.15 1.66
N SER A 113 -7.85 1.56 0.51
CA SER A 113 -7.16 1.52 -0.78
C SER A 113 -5.90 2.38 -0.81
N SER A 114 -5.88 3.47 -0.05
CA SER A 114 -4.74 4.41 0.04
C SER A 114 -3.69 3.97 1.06
N VAL A 115 -4.01 3.07 1.99
CA VAL A 115 -3.12 2.74 3.10
C VAL A 115 -1.87 2.00 2.62
N SER A 116 -0.73 2.47 3.13
CA SER A 116 0.60 1.88 2.97
C SER A 116 1.49 2.34 4.13
N THR A 117 2.80 2.21 4.06
CA THR A 117 3.72 2.66 5.13
C THR A 117 3.67 4.16 5.39
N ALA A 118 3.44 4.97 4.35
CA ALA A 118 3.24 6.41 4.45
C ALA A 118 1.88 6.82 3.87
N LEU A 119 1.19 7.73 4.57
CA LEU A 119 -0.11 8.24 4.16
C LEU A 119 -0.22 9.73 4.44
N ILE A 120 -0.61 10.49 3.41
CA ILE A 120 -0.88 11.91 3.49
C ILE A 120 -2.39 12.11 3.52
N TYR A 121 -2.88 12.84 4.52
CA TYR A 121 -4.29 13.14 4.67
C TYR A 121 -4.63 14.41 3.91
N ASN A 122 -5.29 14.28 2.75
CA ASN A 122 -5.72 15.39 1.90
C ASN A 122 -7.20 15.72 2.05
N TRP A 123 -7.72 15.56 3.26
CA TRP A 123 -9.11 15.84 3.57
C TRP A 123 -9.37 17.33 3.69
N LYS A 124 -10.46 17.80 3.09
CA LYS A 124 -10.91 19.20 3.19
C LYS A 124 -11.59 19.44 4.53
N ILE A 125 -10.81 19.65 5.58
CA ILE A 125 -11.33 19.85 6.95
C ILE A 125 -12.22 21.08 7.10
N THR A 126 -12.15 22.03 6.17
CA THR A 126 -13.01 23.23 6.12
C THR A 126 -14.31 23.00 5.36
N ASP A 127 -14.53 21.84 4.75
CA ASP A 127 -15.76 21.49 4.10
C ASP A 127 -16.87 21.32 5.15
N LYS A 128 -18.03 21.92 4.92
CA LYS A 128 -19.19 21.84 5.82
C LYS A 128 -19.71 20.41 6.00
N ASN A 129 -19.44 19.54 5.02
CA ASN A 129 -19.83 18.13 5.05
C ASN A 129 -18.72 17.22 5.62
N ALA A 130 -17.58 17.79 6.02
CA ALA A 130 -16.49 17.01 6.56
C ALA A 130 -16.86 16.39 7.92
N SER A 131 -16.77 15.09 8.03
CA SER A 131 -16.99 14.36 9.28
C SER A 131 -15.70 14.21 10.06
N VAL A 132 -15.52 15.00 11.10
CA VAL A 132 -14.37 14.87 12.02
C VAL A 132 -14.34 13.46 12.66
N TYR A 133 -15.49 12.88 12.93
CA TYR A 133 -15.60 11.52 13.46
C TYR A 133 -15.00 10.49 12.50
N GLU A 134 -15.34 10.56 11.21
CA GLU A 134 -14.78 9.65 10.20
C GLU A 134 -13.28 9.84 10.00
N MET A 135 -12.81 11.08 10.03
CA MET A 135 -11.37 11.37 9.98
C MET A 135 -10.63 10.77 11.18
N GLN A 136 -11.17 10.93 12.39
CA GLN A 136 -10.61 10.32 13.61
C GLN A 136 -10.62 8.79 13.55
N ARG A 137 -11.68 8.20 13.02
CA ARG A 137 -11.77 6.75 12.79
C ARG A 137 -10.64 6.28 11.86
N CYS A 138 -10.47 6.95 10.72
CA CYS A 138 -9.39 6.65 9.76
C CYS A 138 -8.00 6.78 10.39
N LEU A 139 -7.75 7.85 11.15
CA LEU A 139 -6.49 8.05 11.86
C LEU A 139 -6.21 6.91 12.85
N LYS A 140 -7.21 6.55 13.65
CA LYS A 140 -7.09 5.47 14.62
C LYS A 140 -6.81 4.12 13.93
N GLU A 141 -7.55 3.82 12.86
CA GLU A 141 -7.36 2.61 12.07
C GLU A 141 -5.93 2.57 11.49
N PHE A 142 -5.49 3.64 10.85
CA PHE A 142 -4.14 3.73 10.29
C PHE A 142 -3.04 3.51 11.34
N HIS A 143 -3.14 4.18 12.50
CA HIS A 143 -2.17 4.00 13.58
C HIS A 143 -2.12 2.56 14.11
N GLU A 144 -3.26 1.87 14.12
CA GLU A 144 -3.34 0.48 14.56
C GLU A 144 -2.74 -0.50 13.55
N ILE A 145 -2.93 -0.27 12.25
CA ILE A 145 -2.51 -1.22 11.20
C ILE A 145 -1.17 -0.88 10.55
N ARG A 146 -0.74 0.39 10.57
CA ARG A 146 0.51 0.82 9.94
C ARG A 146 1.73 -0.02 10.31
N PRO A 147 1.93 -0.45 11.57
CA PRO A 147 3.09 -1.27 11.94
C PRO A 147 3.22 -2.57 11.13
N TYR A 148 2.11 -3.14 10.67
CA TYR A 148 2.14 -4.35 9.86
C TYR A 148 2.64 -4.12 8.43
N TYR A 149 2.56 -2.90 7.90
CA TYR A 149 3.06 -2.59 6.56
C TYR A 149 4.61 -2.55 6.46
N TYR A 150 5.31 -2.70 7.57
CA TYR A 150 6.77 -2.87 7.62
C TYR A 150 7.21 -4.34 7.71
N GLU A 151 6.26 -5.26 7.73
CA GLU A 151 6.45 -6.68 8.00
C GLU A 151 6.26 -7.53 6.72
N ASP A 152 6.19 -8.84 6.86
CA ASP A 152 6.06 -9.75 5.73
C ASP A 152 4.77 -9.53 4.93
N TYR A 153 4.91 -9.41 3.62
CA TYR A 153 3.80 -9.26 2.68
C TYR A 153 3.49 -10.56 1.94
N TYR A 154 2.21 -10.93 1.90
CA TYR A 154 1.73 -12.08 1.14
C TYR A 154 0.49 -11.70 0.32
N PRO A 155 0.55 -11.82 -1.03
CA PRO A 155 -0.63 -11.70 -1.87
C PRO A 155 -1.57 -12.89 -1.61
N LEU A 156 -2.87 -12.64 -1.46
CA LEU A 156 -3.89 -13.68 -1.22
C LEU A 156 -4.75 -13.95 -2.45
N THR A 157 -4.71 -13.07 -3.44
CA THR A 157 -5.37 -13.24 -4.75
C THR A 157 -4.33 -13.27 -5.85
N GLY A 158 -4.73 -13.69 -7.07
CA GLY A 158 -3.82 -13.70 -8.22
C GLY A 158 -3.38 -12.29 -8.64
N THR A 159 -2.28 -12.23 -9.37
CA THR A 159 -1.75 -10.98 -9.96
C THR A 159 -2.23 -10.74 -11.38
N GLU A 160 -2.94 -11.70 -11.95
CA GLU A 160 -3.47 -11.61 -13.31
C GLU A 160 -4.54 -10.54 -13.38
N ASP A 161 -4.29 -9.54 -14.20
CA ASP A 161 -5.22 -8.47 -14.54
C ASP A 161 -5.83 -7.74 -13.32
N MET A 162 -4.96 -7.27 -12.43
CA MET A 162 -5.34 -6.51 -11.22
C MET A 162 -6.12 -5.22 -11.53
N THR A 163 -6.21 -4.82 -12.80
CA THR A 163 -6.92 -3.61 -13.22
C THR A 163 -8.42 -3.81 -13.42
N ARG A 164 -8.90 -5.06 -13.46
CA ARG A 164 -10.32 -5.37 -13.66
C ARG A 164 -11.18 -4.94 -12.48
N ASP A 165 -12.39 -4.49 -12.76
CA ASP A 165 -13.41 -4.08 -11.79
C ASP A 165 -14.27 -5.23 -11.25
N ASN A 166 -14.18 -6.44 -11.86
CA ASN A 166 -14.97 -7.61 -11.52
C ASN A 166 -14.26 -8.64 -10.64
N ILE A 167 -13.17 -8.24 -9.98
CA ILE A 167 -12.34 -9.12 -9.14
C ILE A 167 -12.45 -8.79 -7.65
N TRP A 168 -11.93 -9.70 -6.86
CA TRP A 168 -11.44 -9.41 -5.51
C TRP A 168 -9.94 -9.18 -5.54
N LEU A 169 -9.47 -8.26 -4.70
CA LEU A 169 -8.05 -8.08 -4.43
C LEU A 169 -7.85 -8.18 -2.93
N ALA A 170 -6.96 -9.08 -2.50
CA ALA A 170 -6.70 -9.30 -1.09
C ALA A 170 -5.22 -9.58 -0.84
N TYR A 171 -4.72 -9.10 0.29
CA TYR A 171 -3.36 -9.35 0.76
C TYR A 171 -3.30 -9.47 2.28
N GLN A 172 -2.22 -10.05 2.74
CA GLN A 172 -1.90 -10.25 4.14
C GLN A 172 -0.59 -9.53 4.45
N MET A 173 -0.54 -8.90 5.64
CA MET A 173 0.70 -8.50 6.29
C MET A 173 0.85 -9.35 7.55
N HIS A 174 2.00 -10.00 7.70
CA HIS A 174 2.28 -10.89 8.84
C HIS A 174 3.49 -10.41 9.62
N ARG A 175 3.37 -10.34 10.92
CA ARG A 175 4.47 -9.99 11.83
C ARG A 175 4.94 -11.23 12.58
N PRO A 176 6.09 -11.82 12.19
CA PRO A 176 6.59 -13.05 12.80
C PRO A 176 6.94 -12.90 14.27
N SER A 177 7.36 -11.70 14.71
CA SER A 177 7.86 -11.47 16.07
C SER A 177 6.83 -11.74 17.18
N ASP A 178 5.54 -11.57 16.90
CA ASP A 178 4.45 -11.84 17.85
C ASP A 178 3.31 -12.67 17.24
N ASP A 179 3.59 -13.29 16.09
CA ASP A 179 2.67 -14.19 15.36
C ASP A 179 1.28 -13.55 15.18
N SER A 180 1.28 -12.35 14.63
CA SER A 180 0.09 -11.55 14.37
C SER A 180 0.10 -10.96 12.96
N GLY A 181 -1.04 -10.45 12.51
CA GLY A 181 -1.09 -9.82 11.20
C GLY A 181 -2.44 -9.19 10.90
N ILE A 182 -2.53 -8.67 9.67
CA ILE A 182 -3.76 -8.15 9.11
C ILE A 182 -4.05 -8.77 7.74
N ILE A 183 -5.32 -8.80 7.40
CA ILE A 183 -5.82 -9.15 6.07
C ILE A 183 -6.63 -7.97 5.57
N VAL A 184 -6.27 -7.46 4.42
CA VAL A 184 -7.01 -6.40 3.73
C VAL A 184 -7.58 -7.00 2.45
N ALA A 185 -8.89 -6.85 2.26
CA ALA A 185 -9.56 -7.37 1.08
C ALA A 185 -10.55 -6.35 0.52
N PHE A 186 -10.66 -6.33 -0.79
CA PHE A 186 -11.55 -5.47 -1.54
C PHE A 186 -12.39 -6.31 -2.49
N ARG A 187 -13.70 -6.14 -2.42
CA ARG A 187 -14.62 -6.62 -3.44
C ARG A 187 -14.97 -5.47 -4.36
N ARG A 188 -14.44 -5.49 -5.59
CA ARG A 188 -14.64 -4.42 -6.56
C ARG A 188 -16.06 -4.34 -7.10
N THR A 189 -16.37 -3.23 -7.76
CA THR A 189 -17.74 -2.83 -8.13
C THR A 189 -18.48 -3.85 -8.98
N ALA A 190 -17.83 -4.47 -9.96
CA ALA A 190 -18.46 -5.46 -10.86
C ALA A 190 -18.29 -6.91 -10.42
N SER A 191 -17.65 -7.16 -9.25
CA SER A 191 -17.48 -8.51 -8.73
C SER A 191 -18.83 -9.14 -8.35
N LYS A 192 -19.12 -10.31 -8.91
CA LYS A 192 -20.35 -11.08 -8.65
C LYS A 192 -20.24 -11.94 -7.39
N ASP A 193 -19.03 -12.36 -7.05
CA ASP A 193 -18.78 -13.28 -5.95
C ASP A 193 -18.82 -12.53 -4.62
N LYS A 194 -19.74 -12.94 -3.73
CA LYS A 194 -19.85 -12.40 -2.37
C LYS A 194 -18.80 -12.97 -1.42
N LYS A 195 -18.15 -14.06 -1.83
CA LYS A 195 -17.21 -14.82 -1.01
C LYS A 195 -16.04 -15.29 -1.86
N ILE A 196 -14.85 -15.17 -1.28
CA ILE A 196 -13.65 -15.86 -1.75
C ILE A 196 -13.06 -16.71 -0.63
N THR A 197 -12.18 -17.62 -0.98
CA THR A 197 -11.42 -18.42 -0.01
C THR A 197 -9.95 -18.16 -0.21
N VAL A 198 -9.25 -17.82 0.88
CA VAL A 198 -7.82 -17.51 0.86
C VAL A 198 -7.04 -18.45 1.79
N ARG A 199 -5.72 -18.45 1.65
CA ARG A 199 -4.80 -19.21 2.50
C ARG A 199 -3.75 -18.24 3.05
N LEU A 200 -3.61 -18.22 4.37
CA LEU A 200 -2.61 -17.37 5.00
C LEU A 200 -1.24 -18.04 4.98
N SER A 201 -0.20 -17.23 4.89
CA SER A 201 1.20 -17.62 5.01
C SER A 201 1.79 -17.16 6.34
N GLY A 202 2.90 -17.76 6.76
CA GLY A 202 3.58 -17.41 8.02
C GLY A 202 2.85 -17.84 9.31
N VAL A 203 1.65 -18.39 9.21
CA VAL A 203 0.82 -18.85 10.34
C VAL A 203 1.16 -20.30 10.69
N ASP A 204 1.33 -20.60 11.97
CA ASP A 204 1.59 -21.96 12.46
C ASP A 204 0.29 -22.78 12.48
N PRO A 205 0.18 -23.87 11.72
CA PRO A 205 -1.03 -24.69 11.64
C PRO A 205 -1.48 -25.30 13.00
N GLU A 206 -0.57 -25.50 13.93
CA GLU A 206 -0.83 -26.15 15.22
C GLU A 206 -1.31 -25.19 16.31
N LYS A 207 -1.19 -23.88 16.09
CA LYS A 207 -1.63 -22.84 17.02
C LYS A 207 -3.07 -22.42 16.79
N TYR A 208 -3.60 -21.65 17.75
CA TYR A 208 -4.90 -20.99 17.62
C TYR A 208 -4.70 -19.49 17.44
N TYR A 209 -5.61 -18.87 16.71
CA TYR A 209 -5.58 -17.44 16.37
C TYR A 209 -6.95 -16.82 16.61
N THR A 210 -6.97 -15.73 17.33
CA THR A 210 -8.14 -14.86 17.37
C THR A 210 -8.12 -13.98 16.13
N VAL A 211 -9.14 -14.07 15.30
CA VAL A 211 -9.36 -13.22 14.11
C VAL A 211 -10.49 -12.26 14.41
N THR A 212 -10.18 -10.97 14.35
CA THR A 212 -11.11 -9.88 14.67
C THR A 212 -11.44 -9.09 13.42
N ASP A 213 -12.71 -8.93 13.12
CA ASP A 213 -13.20 -7.98 12.13
C ASP A 213 -13.11 -6.56 12.71
N MET A 214 -12.36 -5.70 12.03
CA MET A 214 -12.06 -4.36 12.55
C MET A 214 -13.24 -3.39 12.46
N ASP A 215 -14.23 -3.68 11.61
CA ASP A 215 -15.44 -2.88 11.48
C ASP A 215 -16.47 -3.26 12.55
N SER A 216 -16.83 -4.54 12.64
CA SER A 216 -17.83 -5.03 13.61
C SER A 216 -17.26 -5.27 15.02
N ARG A 217 -15.94 -5.35 15.16
CA ARG A 217 -15.22 -5.74 16.39
C ARG A 217 -15.56 -7.13 16.89
N GLN A 218 -16.19 -7.94 16.07
CA GLN A 218 -16.45 -9.34 16.38
C GLN A 218 -15.18 -10.17 16.17
N SER A 219 -14.95 -11.10 17.06
CA SER A 219 -13.80 -12.00 17.04
C SER A 219 -14.24 -13.45 16.96
N LYS A 220 -13.47 -14.25 16.23
CA LYS A 220 -13.61 -15.69 16.16
C LYS A 220 -12.26 -16.35 16.30
N ILE A 221 -12.21 -17.50 16.98
CA ILE A 221 -11.00 -18.28 17.12
C ILE A 221 -10.97 -19.36 16.03
N TYR A 222 -9.83 -19.43 15.34
CA TYR A 222 -9.53 -20.44 14.32
C TYR A 222 -8.30 -21.25 14.73
N GLN A 223 -8.26 -22.51 14.33
CA GLN A 223 -6.99 -23.21 14.31
C GLN A 223 -6.15 -22.72 13.11
N GLY A 224 -4.84 -22.64 13.26
CA GLY A 224 -3.96 -22.19 12.19
C GLY A 224 -4.09 -23.02 10.91
N LYS A 225 -4.38 -24.34 11.05
CA LYS A 225 -4.68 -25.21 9.91
C LYS A 225 -5.87 -24.74 9.08
N GLU A 226 -6.89 -24.14 9.69
CA GLU A 226 -8.03 -23.56 8.96
C GLU A 226 -7.61 -22.30 8.20
N LEU A 227 -6.79 -21.45 8.84
CA LEU A 227 -6.28 -20.22 8.23
C LEU A 227 -5.34 -20.50 7.04
N THR A 228 -4.52 -21.53 7.14
CA THR A 228 -3.57 -21.91 6.06
C THR A 228 -4.21 -22.73 4.95
N SER A 229 -5.43 -23.22 5.13
CA SER A 229 -6.13 -24.02 4.12
C SER A 229 -7.29 -23.30 3.45
N GLN A 230 -8.23 -22.75 4.21
CA GLN A 230 -9.52 -22.27 3.70
C GLN A 230 -10.14 -21.18 4.56
N LEU A 231 -9.55 -20.00 4.63
CA LEU A 231 -10.19 -18.85 5.29
C LEU A 231 -11.20 -18.20 4.35
N PRO A 232 -12.51 -18.21 4.67
CA PRO A 232 -13.50 -17.49 3.88
C PRO A 232 -13.47 -15.99 4.18
N LEU A 233 -13.41 -15.17 3.13
CA LEU A 233 -13.64 -13.73 3.19
C LEU A 233 -15.00 -13.44 2.55
N ILE A 234 -15.86 -12.71 3.26
CA ILE A 234 -17.25 -12.45 2.84
C ILE A 234 -17.50 -10.95 2.86
N LEU A 235 -18.00 -10.42 1.75
CA LEU A 235 -18.50 -9.06 1.61
C LEU A 235 -19.82 -9.10 0.84
N GLU A 236 -20.92 -8.78 1.49
CA GLU A 236 -22.27 -8.88 0.90
C GLU A 236 -22.48 -7.88 -0.24
N LYS A 237 -21.89 -6.70 -0.14
CA LYS A 237 -22.01 -5.63 -1.12
C LYS A 237 -20.75 -5.53 -1.98
N PRO A 238 -20.86 -5.28 -3.30
CA PRO A 238 -19.72 -4.86 -4.10
C PRO A 238 -19.25 -3.46 -3.66
N HIS A 239 -18.10 -3.03 -4.14
CA HIS A 239 -17.45 -1.78 -3.77
C HIS A 239 -17.33 -1.64 -2.25
N SER A 240 -16.76 -2.65 -1.61
CA SER A 240 -16.57 -2.70 -0.16
C SER A 240 -15.23 -3.34 0.20
N SER A 241 -14.75 -3.03 1.39
CA SER A 241 -13.49 -3.56 1.93
C SER A 241 -13.71 -4.32 3.22
N LEU A 242 -12.82 -5.27 3.50
CA LEU A 242 -12.74 -6.02 4.74
C LEU A 242 -11.35 -5.81 5.34
N LEU A 243 -11.30 -5.53 6.62
CA LEU A 243 -10.06 -5.47 7.38
C LEU A 243 -10.18 -6.42 8.57
N LEU A 244 -9.41 -7.50 8.53
CA LEU A 244 -9.29 -8.44 9.64
C LEU A 244 -7.92 -8.29 10.30
N LYS A 245 -7.90 -8.38 11.62
CA LYS A 245 -6.66 -8.48 12.40
C LYS A 245 -6.63 -9.83 13.09
N TYR A 246 -5.50 -10.52 13.02
CA TYR A 246 -5.35 -11.79 13.71
C TYR A 246 -4.13 -11.79 14.63
N LYS A 247 -4.20 -12.59 15.67
CA LYS A 247 -3.10 -12.78 16.61
C LYS A 247 -3.18 -14.17 17.24
N VAL A 248 -2.03 -14.77 17.47
CA VAL A 248 -1.92 -16.04 18.18
C VAL A 248 -2.55 -15.93 19.58
N THR A 249 -3.26 -16.97 19.98
CA THR A 249 -3.93 -17.07 21.30
C THR A 249 -3.78 -18.47 21.88
N ASN A 250 -3.85 -18.56 23.21
CA ASN A 250 -3.95 -19.83 23.93
C ASN A 250 -5.40 -20.32 24.09
N GLU A 251 -6.37 -19.48 23.74
CA GLU A 251 -7.77 -19.84 23.81
C GLU A 251 -8.13 -20.81 22.67
N LYS A 252 -9.01 -21.76 22.97
CA LYS A 252 -9.54 -22.70 21.96
C LYS A 252 -10.95 -22.27 21.54
N PRO A 253 -11.37 -22.65 20.32
CA PRO A 253 -12.76 -22.42 19.91
C PRO A 253 -13.72 -23.05 20.91
N ASN A 254 -14.79 -22.36 21.25
CA ASN A 254 -15.88 -22.98 21.98
C ASN A 254 -16.40 -24.15 21.16
N LYS A 255 -16.54 -25.32 21.77
CA LYS A 255 -17.23 -26.45 21.14
C LYS A 255 -18.70 -26.05 21.03
N GLU A 256 -19.18 -25.81 19.80
CA GLU A 256 -20.62 -25.78 19.52
C GLU A 256 -21.25 -27.16 19.68
#